data_d03acf7caecf88aef08b4b1868f3d46e
#
_entry.id   d03acf7caecf88aef08b4b1868f3d46e
#
_cell.length_a   1.000
_cell.length_b   1.000
_cell.length_c   1.000
_cell.angle_alpha   90.00
_cell.angle_beta   90.00
_cell.angle_gamma   90.00
#
_symmetry.space_group_name_H-M   'P 1'
#
loop_
_entity.id
_entity.type
_entity.pdbx_description
1 polymer ?
#
loop_
_entity_poly.entity_id
_entity_poly.type
_entity_poly.pdbx_seq_one_letter_code
_entity_poly.pdbx_strand_id
1 'polypeptide(L)'
;MAHSTSGAPSERNAASASNHTSASADAQTSPRPRKAFPLRFLAGALAHWQIIASAVLLGGGVAGLAATYDDYCGMTELSYAPAALRSDFEEGSKVSGFRPGVMAAQIETESHWRVGVVSHQGAKGIAQFTDEAWNAEHYSFGNGGNVLNPHDAIAAQARYLSELRTRLAKYASNEDQLQDVVLAGYNAGPGSVEKYGGVPPFPETQNYVKTIRELADTKYKLTCSRIITSSRRS
;
A
#
# COMPACT_ATOMS: atom_id res chain seq x y z
N MET A 1 -60.66 16.66 -16.85
CA MET A 1 -61.04 17.56 -15.74
C MET A 1 -59.74 17.86 -15.01
N ALA A 2 -58.97 18.89 -15.41
CA ALA A 2 -59.12 20.31 -15.15
C ALA A 2 -58.98 20.67 -13.67
N HIS A 3 -57.92 21.28 -13.32
CA HIS A 3 -57.51 22.63 -12.89
C HIS A 3 -56.28 22.55 -12.02
N SER A 4 -55.12 23.11 -12.35
CA SER A 4 -54.70 24.50 -12.50
C SER A 4 -54.79 25.32 -11.20
N THR A 5 -53.66 25.86 -10.75
CA THR A 5 -53.21 27.25 -10.56
C THR A 5 -52.11 27.25 -9.49
N SER A 6 -50.87 27.70 -9.81
CA SER A 6 -50.41 29.10 -9.95
C SER A 6 -50.08 29.77 -8.61
N GLY A 7 -48.85 30.27 -8.47
CA GLY A 7 -48.50 31.28 -7.48
C GLY A 7 -46.98 31.37 -7.15
N ALA A 8 -46.22 32.10 -7.93
CA ALA A 8 -45.09 32.92 -7.49
C ALA A 8 -45.56 34.39 -7.57
N PRO A 9 -44.81 35.43 -7.21
CA PRO A 9 -43.48 35.65 -6.64
C PRO A 9 -43.50 36.73 -5.51
N SER A 10 -42.39 37.22 -5.07
CA SER A 10 -42.03 38.57 -4.63
C SER A 10 -40.86 38.60 -3.69
N GLU A 11 -39.74 39.09 -4.10
CA GLU A 11 -39.19 40.44 -4.08
C GLU A 11 -38.45 40.86 -2.81
N ARG A 12 -37.18 41.11 -3.04
CA ARG A 12 -36.33 42.27 -2.73
C ARG A 12 -36.35 42.83 -1.29
N ASN A 13 -35.16 42.94 -0.70
CA ASN A 13 -34.62 44.27 -0.42
C ASN A 13 -33.10 44.26 -0.19
N ALA A 14 -32.57 45.32 -0.73
CA ALA A 14 -31.19 45.72 -0.86
C ALA A 14 -30.68 46.50 0.38
N ALA A 15 -29.36 46.54 0.44
CA ALA A 15 -28.49 47.63 0.86
C ALA A 15 -28.48 48.09 2.32
N SER A 16 -27.28 48.01 2.92
CA SER A 16 -26.68 49.24 3.45
C SER A 16 -25.18 49.03 3.64
N ALA A 17 -24.43 49.87 2.98
CA ALA A 17 -23.00 50.09 3.17
C ALA A 17 -22.80 50.95 4.42
N SER A 18 -21.73 50.68 5.19
CA SER A 18 -21.06 51.68 5.99
C SER A 18 -19.57 51.41 6.07
N ASN A 19 -18.83 52.34 5.46
CA ASN A 19 -17.44 52.55 5.60
C ASN A 19 -17.09 52.85 7.09
N HIS A 20 -16.02 52.27 7.59
CA HIS A 20 -15.13 52.99 8.55
C HIS A 20 -13.67 52.62 8.27
N THR A 21 -12.94 53.68 8.09
CA THR A 21 -11.54 53.95 7.85
C THR A 21 -10.60 53.45 8.99
N SER A 22 -9.44 52.97 8.54
CA SER A 22 -8.10 53.21 9.04
C SER A 22 -7.76 52.98 10.52
N ALA A 23 -6.82 52.02 10.73
CA ALA A 23 -5.66 52.29 11.60
C ALA A 23 -4.54 51.30 11.24
N SER A 24 -3.45 51.85 10.76
CA SER A 24 -2.17 51.20 10.58
C SER A 24 -1.61 50.81 11.95
N ALA A 25 -1.18 49.56 12.09
CA ALA A 25 -0.29 49.18 13.16
C ALA A 25 0.78 48.24 12.57
N ASP A 26 1.95 48.76 12.39
CA ASP A 26 3.20 48.06 12.13
C ASP A 26 3.41 46.98 13.20
N ALA A 27 3.26 45.72 12.83
CA ALA A 27 3.75 44.61 13.64
C ALA A 27 5.03 44.05 12.97
N GLN A 28 6.15 44.53 13.47
CA GLN A 28 7.47 43.94 13.23
C GLN A 28 7.43 42.46 13.62
N THR A 29 7.35 41.59 12.61
CA THR A 29 7.61 40.17 12.80
C THR A 29 9.10 39.93 12.91
N SER A 30 9.57 39.75 14.13
CA SER A 30 10.90 39.22 14.41
C SER A 30 11.03 37.82 13.83
N PRO A 31 12.14 37.45 13.17
CA PRO A 31 12.35 36.11 12.65
C PRO A 31 12.49 35.12 13.80
N ARG A 32 11.63 34.11 13.84
CA ARG A 32 11.78 32.99 14.77
C ARG A 32 13.12 32.30 14.54
N PRO A 33 13.86 31.93 15.58
CA PRO A 33 15.11 31.21 15.42
C PRO A 33 14.84 29.84 14.79
N ARG A 34 15.50 29.60 13.67
CA ARG A 34 15.56 28.26 13.05
C ARG A 34 16.22 27.33 14.07
N LYS A 35 15.47 26.36 14.56
CA LYS A 35 16.01 25.26 15.37
C LYS A 35 17.08 24.56 14.53
N ALA A 36 18.32 24.71 14.89
CA ALA A 36 19.42 23.95 14.34
C ALA A 36 19.18 22.48 14.66
N PHE A 37 19.01 21.65 13.63
CA PHE A 37 19.01 20.21 13.77
C PHE A 37 20.38 19.79 14.30
N PRO A 38 20.47 19.03 15.38
CA PRO A 38 21.76 18.59 15.87
C PRO A 38 22.37 17.60 14.86
N LEU A 39 23.61 17.90 14.47
CA LEU A 39 24.47 17.14 13.53
C LEU A 39 24.88 15.75 14.09
N ARG A 40 24.03 15.11 14.91
CA ARG A 40 24.31 13.84 15.57
C ARG A 40 23.93 12.59 14.74
N PHE A 41 23.23 12.75 13.62
CA PHE A 41 22.77 11.61 12.81
C PHE A 41 23.76 11.18 11.72
N LEU A 42 24.80 11.94 11.42
CA LEU A 42 25.81 11.55 10.43
C LEU A 42 26.92 10.64 10.99
N ALA A 43 27.08 10.59 12.31
CA ALA A 43 28.10 9.72 12.93
C ALA A 43 27.67 8.24 13.01
N GLY A 44 26.37 7.94 12.95
CA GLY A 44 25.86 6.58 13.05
C GLY A 44 26.05 5.75 11.76
N ALA A 45 25.97 6.40 10.60
CA ALA A 45 26.08 5.69 9.30
C ALA A 45 27.51 5.23 8.98
N LEU A 46 28.51 6.00 9.40
CA LEU A 46 29.93 5.63 9.20
C LEU A 46 30.40 4.56 10.20
N ALA A 47 29.84 4.50 11.41
CA ALA A 47 30.17 3.50 12.40
C ALA A 47 29.67 2.09 12.00
N HIS A 48 28.53 2.01 11.32
CA HIS A 48 28.00 0.72 10.84
C HIS A 48 28.84 0.14 9.68
N TRP A 49 29.37 0.97 8.81
CA TRP A 49 30.25 0.50 7.73
C TRP A 49 31.57 -0.08 8.26
N GLN A 50 32.15 0.52 9.30
CA GLN A 50 33.40 0.03 9.92
C GLN A 50 33.19 -1.28 10.69
N ILE A 51 32.02 -1.51 11.29
CA ILE A 51 31.71 -2.77 11.98
C ILE A 51 31.57 -3.91 10.96
N ILE A 52 30.94 -3.67 9.78
CA ILE A 52 30.82 -4.67 8.73
C ILE A 52 32.18 -5.01 8.15
N ALA A 53 33.05 -4.03 7.90
CA ALA A 53 34.39 -4.26 7.40
C ALA A 53 35.31 -5.00 8.42
N SER A 54 35.13 -4.73 9.72
CA SER A 54 35.92 -5.38 10.78
C SER A 54 35.48 -6.82 11.06
N ALA A 55 34.18 -7.11 10.95
CA ALA A 55 33.65 -8.47 11.11
C ALA A 55 34.10 -9.43 10.03
N VAL A 56 34.32 -8.94 8.82
CA VAL A 56 34.85 -9.73 7.68
C VAL A 56 36.32 -10.10 7.88
N LEU A 57 37.10 -9.26 8.59
CA LEU A 57 38.54 -9.48 8.80
C LEU A 57 38.88 -10.34 10.04
N LEU A 58 37.94 -10.52 10.98
CA LEU A 58 38.20 -11.21 12.26
C LEU A 58 37.42 -12.51 12.44
N GLY A 59 37.06 -13.22 11.39
CA GLY A 59 36.50 -14.60 11.50
C GLY A 59 35.01 -14.67 11.80
N GLY A 60 34.26 -13.55 11.75
CA GLY A 60 32.81 -13.51 11.91
C GLY A 60 32.02 -13.83 10.63
N GLY A 61 32.55 -14.64 9.73
CA GLY A 61 32.03 -14.83 8.36
C GLY A 61 30.63 -15.46 8.22
N VAL A 62 30.07 -16.07 9.27
CA VAL A 62 28.79 -16.81 9.14
C VAL A 62 27.57 -15.90 9.36
N ALA A 63 27.64 -14.96 10.28
CA ALA A 63 26.53 -14.06 10.57
C ALA A 63 26.38 -12.94 9.51
N GLY A 64 27.50 -12.44 8.96
CA GLY A 64 27.48 -11.47 7.85
C GLY A 64 26.98 -12.05 6.52
N LEU A 65 27.25 -13.34 6.27
CA LEU A 65 26.74 -14.05 5.10
C LEU A 65 25.25 -14.38 5.20
N ALA A 66 24.70 -14.56 6.39
CA ALA A 66 23.27 -14.78 6.61
C ALA A 66 22.46 -13.53 6.28
N ALA A 67 22.89 -12.34 6.71
CA ALA A 67 22.18 -11.09 6.42
C ALA A 67 22.16 -10.73 4.92
N THR A 68 23.28 -10.96 4.23
CA THR A 68 23.34 -10.74 2.76
C THR A 68 22.58 -11.81 1.97
N TYR A 69 22.36 -12.97 2.55
CA TYR A 69 21.64 -14.07 1.94
C TYR A 69 20.12 -13.82 1.95
N ASP A 70 19.57 -13.35 3.07
CA ASP A 70 18.15 -13.01 3.20
C ASP A 70 17.78 -11.85 2.28
N ASP A 71 18.63 -10.83 2.16
CA ASP A 71 18.43 -9.70 1.22
C ASP A 71 18.44 -10.17 -0.25
N TYR A 72 19.26 -11.15 -0.60
CA TYR A 72 19.33 -11.66 -1.97
C TYR A 72 18.13 -12.56 -2.32
N CYS A 73 17.57 -13.28 -1.36
CA CYS A 73 16.37 -14.11 -1.56
C CYS A 73 15.11 -13.24 -1.85
N GLY A 74 14.98 -12.10 -1.19
CA GLY A 74 13.86 -11.18 -1.42
C GLY A 74 13.81 -10.60 -2.84
N MET A 75 14.97 -10.38 -3.47
CA MET A 75 15.06 -9.80 -4.83
C MET A 75 14.51 -10.73 -5.93
N THR A 76 14.52 -12.05 -5.74
CA THR A 76 14.04 -13.01 -6.76
C THR A 76 12.53 -13.12 -6.80
N GLU A 77 11.85 -12.89 -5.67
CA GLU A 77 10.39 -12.95 -5.55
C GLU A 77 9.68 -11.96 -6.49
N LEU A 78 10.26 -10.78 -6.72
CA LEU A 78 9.70 -9.73 -7.56
C LEU A 78 10.27 -9.69 -8.99
N SER A 79 10.98 -10.72 -9.43
CA SER A 79 11.66 -10.71 -10.75
C SER A 79 10.68 -10.51 -11.93
N TYR A 80 9.44 -10.93 -11.78
CA TYR A 80 8.38 -10.78 -12.80
C TYR A 80 7.54 -9.50 -12.63
N ALA A 81 7.69 -8.79 -11.51
CA ALA A 81 7.05 -7.49 -11.34
C ALA A 81 7.82 -6.41 -12.12
N PRO A 82 7.13 -5.37 -12.62
CA PRO A 82 7.78 -4.23 -13.26
C PRO A 82 8.89 -3.66 -12.36
N ALA A 83 10.09 -3.49 -12.91
CA ALA A 83 11.27 -3.11 -12.12
C ALA A 83 11.08 -1.81 -11.34
N ALA A 84 10.35 -0.84 -11.91
CA ALA A 84 10.06 0.44 -11.29
C ALA A 84 9.16 0.34 -10.05
N LEU A 85 8.43 -0.77 -9.86
CA LEU A 85 7.45 -0.93 -8.77
C LEU A 85 7.93 -1.88 -7.67
N ARG A 86 9.12 -2.47 -7.80
CA ARG A 86 9.59 -3.48 -6.83
C ARG A 86 9.79 -2.93 -5.43
N SER A 87 10.36 -1.74 -5.32
CA SER A 87 10.54 -1.05 -4.04
C SER A 87 9.20 -0.75 -3.34
N ASP A 88 8.14 -0.47 -4.12
CA ASP A 88 6.81 -0.20 -3.53
C ASP A 88 6.22 -1.45 -2.88
N PHE A 89 6.44 -2.64 -3.47
CA PHE A 89 6.03 -3.90 -2.88
C PHE A 89 6.85 -4.26 -1.64
N GLU A 90 8.15 -3.97 -1.61
CA GLU A 90 8.99 -4.16 -0.44
C GLU A 90 8.54 -3.26 0.74
N GLU A 91 8.26 -1.99 0.47
CA GLU A 91 7.70 -1.08 1.48
C GLU A 91 6.26 -1.47 1.86
N GLY A 92 5.42 -1.81 0.89
CA GLY A 92 4.06 -2.26 1.11
C GLY A 92 3.98 -3.54 1.96
N SER A 93 4.93 -4.45 1.82
CA SER A 93 5.06 -5.66 2.64
C SER A 93 5.21 -5.34 4.12
N LYS A 94 6.00 -4.32 4.46
CA LYS A 94 6.19 -3.87 5.85
C LYS A 94 4.90 -3.30 6.46
N VAL A 95 4.06 -2.68 5.63
CA VAL A 95 2.78 -2.09 6.05
C VAL A 95 1.69 -3.15 6.16
N SER A 96 1.56 -4.00 5.14
CA SER A 96 0.48 -4.98 5.03
C SER A 96 0.71 -6.25 5.85
N GLY A 97 1.98 -6.61 6.11
CA GLY A 97 2.38 -7.89 6.68
C GLY A 97 2.27 -9.06 5.69
N PHE A 98 2.04 -8.81 4.41
CA PHE A 98 2.06 -9.82 3.35
C PHE A 98 3.40 -9.82 2.63
N ARG A 99 3.82 -10.99 2.10
CA ARG A 99 5.01 -11.06 1.27
C ARG A 99 4.87 -10.18 0.03
N PRO A 100 5.97 -9.54 -0.43
CA PRO A 100 5.96 -8.74 -1.66
C PRO A 100 5.38 -9.48 -2.86
N GLY A 101 5.70 -10.77 -3.02
CA GLY A 101 5.20 -11.61 -4.11
C GLY A 101 3.70 -11.87 -4.06
N VAL A 102 3.08 -11.94 -2.88
CA VAL A 102 1.61 -12.04 -2.73
C VAL A 102 0.94 -10.77 -3.22
N MET A 103 1.49 -9.60 -2.84
CA MET A 103 0.98 -8.31 -3.28
C MET A 103 1.12 -8.12 -4.80
N ALA A 104 2.26 -8.53 -5.37
CA ALA A 104 2.50 -8.50 -6.81
C ALA A 104 1.56 -9.45 -7.58
N ALA A 105 1.35 -10.67 -7.06
CA ALA A 105 0.39 -11.63 -7.61
C ALA A 105 -1.04 -11.08 -7.62
N GLN A 106 -1.42 -10.36 -6.57
CA GLN A 106 -2.72 -9.70 -6.50
C GLN A 106 -2.85 -8.61 -7.56
N ILE A 107 -1.89 -7.69 -7.68
CA ILE A 107 -1.91 -6.63 -8.71
C ILE A 107 -1.98 -7.22 -10.12
N GLU A 108 -1.23 -8.30 -10.38
CA GLU A 108 -1.31 -8.99 -11.68
C GLU A 108 -2.70 -9.57 -11.92
N THR A 109 -3.33 -10.14 -10.92
CA THR A 109 -4.69 -10.68 -11.01
C THR A 109 -5.72 -9.58 -11.25
N GLU A 110 -5.57 -8.42 -10.60
CA GLU A 110 -6.47 -7.28 -10.73
C GLU A 110 -6.44 -6.63 -12.11
N SER A 111 -5.28 -6.43 -12.68
CA SER A 111 -5.14 -5.57 -13.86
C SER A 111 -4.22 -6.11 -14.96
N HIS A 112 -3.45 -7.16 -14.71
CA HIS A 112 -2.32 -7.57 -15.55
C HIS A 112 -1.36 -6.41 -15.81
N TRP A 113 -1.07 -5.61 -14.76
CA TRP A 113 -0.19 -4.43 -14.79
C TRP A 113 -0.70 -3.25 -15.65
N ARG A 114 -1.97 -3.26 -16.06
CA ARG A 114 -2.54 -2.20 -16.90
C ARG A 114 -2.99 -1.01 -16.05
N VAL A 115 -2.28 0.09 -16.16
CA VAL A 115 -2.47 1.31 -15.33
C VAL A 115 -3.83 1.97 -15.54
N GLY A 116 -4.31 2.03 -16.79
CA GLY A 116 -5.54 2.75 -17.15
C GLY A 116 -6.81 1.88 -17.17
N VAL A 117 -6.78 0.67 -16.63
CA VAL A 117 -7.95 -0.21 -16.67
C VAL A 117 -9.05 0.27 -15.72
N VAL A 118 -10.30 0.23 -16.23
CA VAL A 118 -11.51 0.49 -15.45
C VAL A 118 -12.43 -0.69 -15.64
N SER A 119 -12.91 -1.29 -14.54
CA SER A 119 -13.87 -2.40 -14.57
C SER A 119 -15.29 -1.92 -14.86
N HIS A 120 -16.19 -2.85 -15.19
CA HIS A 120 -17.62 -2.53 -15.35
C HIS A 120 -18.26 -1.97 -14.06
N GLN A 121 -17.70 -2.29 -12.91
CA GLN A 121 -18.15 -1.79 -11.60
C GLN A 121 -17.44 -0.49 -11.18
N GLY A 122 -16.63 0.09 -12.06
CA GLY A 122 -15.94 1.35 -11.82
C GLY A 122 -14.64 1.25 -11.02
N ALA A 123 -14.13 0.05 -10.76
CA ALA A 123 -12.82 -0.12 -10.14
C ALA A 123 -11.70 0.32 -11.09
N LYS A 124 -10.68 1.02 -10.58
CA LYS A 124 -9.70 1.75 -11.36
C LYS A 124 -8.26 1.38 -11.05
N GLY A 125 -7.40 1.51 -12.05
CA GLY A 125 -5.95 1.42 -11.92
C GLY A 125 -5.45 -0.02 -11.71
N ILE A 126 -4.14 -0.14 -11.38
CA ILE A 126 -3.52 -1.46 -11.26
C ILE A 126 -4.06 -2.30 -10.10
N ALA A 127 -4.53 -1.66 -9.02
CA ALA A 127 -5.03 -2.30 -7.82
C ALA A 127 -6.58 -2.38 -7.77
N GLN A 128 -7.26 -1.92 -8.82
CA GLN A 128 -8.72 -1.98 -8.99
C GLN A 128 -9.50 -1.43 -7.79
N PHE A 129 -9.13 -0.25 -7.29
CA PHE A 129 -9.90 0.43 -6.27
C PHE A 129 -11.19 1.04 -6.83
N THR A 130 -12.30 0.85 -6.13
CA THR A 130 -13.50 1.65 -6.32
C THR A 130 -13.31 3.04 -5.69
N ASP A 131 -14.09 4.03 -6.16
CA ASP A 131 -14.04 5.38 -5.58
C ASP A 131 -14.40 5.39 -4.09
N GLU A 132 -15.31 4.51 -3.67
CA GLU A 132 -15.70 4.33 -2.29
C GLU A 132 -14.53 3.83 -1.43
N ALA A 133 -13.84 2.78 -1.84
CA ALA A 133 -12.70 2.25 -1.10
C ALA A 133 -11.51 3.23 -1.11
N TRP A 134 -11.27 3.93 -2.25
CA TRP A 134 -10.20 4.90 -2.36
C TRP A 134 -10.36 6.10 -1.42
N ASN A 135 -11.60 6.59 -1.27
CA ASN A 135 -11.95 7.80 -0.50
C ASN A 135 -12.69 7.48 0.80
N ALA A 136 -12.60 6.26 1.31
CA ALA A 136 -13.34 5.85 2.52
C ALA A 136 -13.12 6.83 3.67
N GLU A 137 -14.20 7.27 4.32
CA GLU A 137 -14.23 8.39 5.26
C GLU A 137 -13.31 8.17 6.48
N HIS A 138 -13.20 6.94 6.96
CA HIS A 138 -12.36 6.58 8.11
C HIS A 138 -10.97 6.08 7.72
N TYR A 139 -10.82 5.59 6.50
CA TYR A 139 -9.59 5.05 5.95
C TYR A 139 -9.47 5.47 4.50
N SER A 140 -8.97 6.68 4.25
CA SER A 140 -8.63 7.10 2.89
C SER A 140 -7.42 6.31 2.43
N PHE A 141 -7.65 5.12 1.85
CA PHE A 141 -6.55 4.27 1.38
C PHE A 141 -5.72 4.97 0.31
N GLY A 142 -6.35 5.82 -0.50
CA GLY A 142 -5.66 6.67 -1.45
C GLY A 142 -4.79 7.75 -0.83
N ASN A 143 -5.08 8.20 0.40
CA ASN A 143 -4.32 9.19 1.15
C ASN A 143 -3.95 10.45 0.32
N GLY A 144 -4.90 10.95 -0.48
CA GLY A 144 -4.69 12.11 -1.36
C GLY A 144 -3.90 11.83 -2.64
N GLY A 145 -3.51 10.57 -2.90
CA GLY A 145 -2.83 10.15 -4.13
C GLY A 145 -3.78 10.00 -5.33
N ASN A 146 -3.23 9.54 -6.44
CA ASN A 146 -3.94 9.29 -7.69
C ASN A 146 -4.12 7.78 -7.91
N VAL A 147 -5.36 7.31 -8.00
CA VAL A 147 -5.71 5.88 -8.20
C VAL A 147 -5.11 5.29 -9.48
N LEU A 148 -4.79 6.11 -10.48
CA LEU A 148 -4.14 5.70 -11.72
C LEU A 148 -2.60 5.75 -11.63
N ASN A 149 -2.03 6.30 -10.55
CA ASN A 149 -0.60 6.23 -10.31
C ASN A 149 -0.25 4.87 -9.67
N PRO A 150 0.59 4.03 -10.32
CA PRO A 150 0.92 2.71 -9.80
C PRO A 150 1.54 2.72 -8.39
N HIS A 151 2.40 3.69 -8.09
CA HIS A 151 3.04 3.83 -6.78
C HIS A 151 2.00 4.12 -5.68
N ASP A 152 1.10 5.08 -5.93
CA ASP A 152 0.02 5.41 -5.00
C ASP A 152 -0.94 4.22 -4.80
N ALA A 153 -1.24 3.49 -5.88
CA ALA A 153 -2.12 2.33 -5.86
C ALA A 153 -1.54 1.16 -5.04
N ILE A 154 -0.24 0.87 -5.14
CA ILE A 154 0.42 -0.17 -4.33
C ILE A 154 0.48 0.25 -2.86
N ALA A 155 0.77 1.52 -2.58
CA ALA A 155 0.73 2.03 -1.21
C ALA A 155 -0.68 1.95 -0.60
N ALA A 156 -1.72 2.23 -1.40
CA ALA A 156 -3.12 2.07 -0.98
C ALA A 156 -3.49 0.60 -0.77
N GLN A 157 -3.07 -0.30 -1.67
CA GLN A 157 -3.23 -1.74 -1.51
C GLN A 157 -2.66 -2.22 -0.17
N ALA A 158 -1.43 -1.81 0.16
CA ALA A 158 -0.78 -2.19 1.41
C ALA A 158 -1.58 -1.76 2.65
N ARG A 159 -2.07 -0.52 2.66
CA ARG A 159 -2.91 -0.01 3.75
C ARG A 159 -4.23 -0.78 3.87
N TYR A 160 -4.89 -1.06 2.74
CA TYR A 160 -6.14 -1.80 2.75
C TYR A 160 -5.96 -3.25 3.20
N LEU A 161 -4.91 -3.92 2.74
CA LEU A 161 -4.57 -5.27 3.20
C LEU A 161 -4.29 -5.31 4.71
N SER A 162 -3.60 -4.31 5.26
CA SER A 162 -3.35 -4.17 6.70
C SER A 162 -4.64 -4.03 7.51
N GLU A 163 -5.57 -3.21 7.03
CA GLU A 163 -6.89 -3.04 7.65
C GLU A 163 -7.71 -4.33 7.60
N LEU A 164 -7.80 -4.96 6.43
CA LEU A 164 -8.48 -6.24 6.27
C LEU A 164 -7.87 -7.33 7.16
N ARG A 165 -6.54 -7.38 7.26
CA ARG A 165 -5.83 -8.32 8.13
C ARG A 165 -6.26 -8.16 9.59
N THR A 166 -6.32 -6.93 10.08
CA THR A 166 -6.77 -6.62 11.44
C THR A 166 -8.23 -6.99 11.64
N ARG A 167 -9.10 -6.60 10.71
CA ARG A 167 -10.55 -6.80 10.81
C ARG A 167 -10.97 -8.26 10.72
N LEU A 168 -10.29 -9.04 9.87
CA LEU A 168 -10.68 -10.39 9.52
C LEU A 168 -9.89 -11.49 10.26
N ALA A 169 -8.93 -11.14 11.10
CA ALA A 169 -8.08 -12.09 11.84
C ALA A 169 -8.87 -13.17 12.59
N LYS A 170 -10.02 -12.82 13.15
CA LYS A 170 -10.88 -13.75 13.91
C LYS A 170 -11.52 -14.86 13.05
N TYR A 171 -11.47 -14.77 11.74
CA TYR A 171 -12.01 -15.76 10.80
C TYR A 171 -10.93 -16.69 10.24
N ALA A 172 -9.72 -16.66 10.80
CA ALA A 172 -8.60 -17.48 10.39
C ALA A 172 -7.96 -18.16 11.60
N SER A 173 -7.50 -19.39 11.42
CA SER A 173 -6.82 -20.17 12.47
C SER A 173 -5.29 -20.19 12.30
N ASN A 174 -4.80 -19.73 11.14
CA ASN A 174 -3.38 -19.66 10.80
C ASN A 174 -3.15 -18.61 9.71
N GLU A 175 -1.88 -18.31 9.38
CA GLU A 175 -1.50 -17.29 8.41
C GLU A 175 -2.00 -17.57 6.99
N ASP A 176 -2.02 -18.84 6.55
CA ASP A 176 -2.52 -19.18 5.21
C ASP A 176 -4.01 -18.89 5.07
N GLN A 177 -4.80 -19.25 6.10
CA GLN A 177 -6.22 -18.91 6.13
C GLN A 177 -6.43 -17.39 6.26
N LEU A 178 -5.57 -16.71 7.01
CA LEU A 178 -5.63 -15.26 7.14
C LEU A 178 -5.37 -14.58 5.79
N GLN A 179 -4.40 -15.05 5.03
CA GLN A 179 -4.18 -14.58 3.67
C GLN A 179 -5.42 -14.79 2.81
N ASP A 180 -6.04 -15.97 2.84
CA ASP A 180 -7.22 -16.29 2.05
C ASP A 180 -8.41 -15.38 2.37
N VAL A 181 -8.72 -15.20 3.66
CA VAL A 181 -9.87 -14.37 4.08
C VAL A 181 -9.63 -12.88 3.81
N VAL A 182 -8.37 -12.42 3.87
CA VAL A 182 -8.01 -11.04 3.53
C VAL A 182 -8.15 -10.79 2.02
N LEU A 183 -7.64 -11.70 1.19
CA LEU A 183 -7.81 -11.62 -0.26
C LEU A 183 -9.29 -11.68 -0.66
N ALA A 184 -10.07 -12.56 -0.02
CA ALA A 184 -11.51 -12.62 -0.22
C ALA A 184 -12.22 -11.32 0.22
N GLY A 185 -11.77 -10.73 1.31
CA GLY A 185 -12.26 -9.43 1.81
C GLY A 185 -11.93 -8.27 0.87
N TYR A 186 -10.79 -8.32 0.20
CA TYR A 186 -10.41 -7.34 -0.82
C TYR A 186 -11.37 -7.40 -2.04
N ASN A 187 -11.63 -8.63 -2.55
CA ASN A 187 -12.44 -8.86 -3.74
C ASN A 187 -13.95 -8.72 -3.48
N ALA A 188 -14.48 -9.39 -2.44
CA ALA A 188 -15.93 -9.47 -2.16
C ALA A 188 -16.41 -8.49 -1.08
N GLY A 189 -15.50 -7.69 -0.54
CA GLY A 189 -15.75 -6.85 0.62
C GLY A 189 -15.69 -7.60 1.96
N PRO A 190 -15.20 -6.94 3.02
CA PRO A 190 -15.06 -7.57 4.34
C PRO A 190 -16.40 -8.04 4.94
N GLY A 191 -17.49 -7.35 4.64
CA GLY A 191 -18.83 -7.75 5.09
C GLY A 191 -19.26 -9.14 4.57
N SER A 192 -18.81 -9.54 3.38
CA SER A 192 -19.06 -10.88 2.86
C SER A 192 -18.32 -11.95 3.66
N VAL A 193 -17.04 -11.69 3.98
CA VAL A 193 -16.24 -12.60 4.82
C VAL A 193 -16.85 -12.73 6.22
N GLU A 194 -17.27 -11.63 6.81
CA GLU A 194 -17.94 -11.61 8.12
C GLU A 194 -19.25 -12.40 8.11
N LYS A 195 -20.06 -12.22 7.07
CA LYS A 195 -21.34 -12.94 6.90
C LYS A 195 -21.17 -14.44 6.80
N TYR A 196 -20.14 -14.89 6.07
CA TYR A 196 -19.94 -16.33 5.83
C TYR A 196 -18.93 -16.97 6.79
N GLY A 197 -18.27 -16.18 7.65
CA GLY A 197 -17.30 -16.68 8.60
C GLY A 197 -15.98 -17.17 7.98
N GLY A 198 -15.65 -16.68 6.78
CA GLY A 198 -14.49 -17.11 5.99
C GLY A 198 -14.60 -16.68 4.54
N VAL A 199 -13.87 -17.36 3.64
CA VAL A 199 -13.98 -17.12 2.19
C VAL A 199 -15.41 -17.42 1.73
N PRO A 200 -16.15 -16.42 1.17
CA PRO A 200 -17.54 -16.61 0.81
C PRO A 200 -17.69 -17.61 -0.36
N PRO A 201 -18.84 -18.31 -0.48
CA PRO A 201 -19.07 -19.30 -1.54
C PRO A 201 -19.40 -18.64 -2.88
N PHE A 202 -18.66 -17.61 -3.24
CA PHE A 202 -18.79 -16.93 -4.53
C PHE A 202 -17.73 -17.47 -5.48
N PRO A 203 -18.11 -18.07 -6.63
CA PRO A 203 -17.15 -18.65 -7.57
C PRO A 203 -16.04 -17.68 -8.01
N GLU A 204 -16.39 -16.41 -8.23
CA GLU A 204 -15.44 -15.36 -8.58
C GLU A 204 -14.39 -15.16 -7.49
N THR A 205 -14.83 -14.98 -6.24
CA THR A 205 -13.95 -14.75 -5.10
C THR A 205 -13.08 -15.96 -4.79
N GLN A 206 -13.64 -17.16 -4.84
CA GLN A 206 -12.88 -18.40 -4.65
C GLN A 206 -11.79 -18.56 -5.71
N ASN A 207 -12.12 -18.27 -6.98
CA ASN A 207 -11.16 -18.31 -8.07
C ASN A 207 -10.09 -17.22 -7.94
N TYR A 208 -10.47 -16.03 -7.50
CA TYR A 208 -9.55 -14.93 -7.22
C TYR A 208 -8.49 -15.33 -6.17
N VAL A 209 -8.92 -15.83 -5.01
CA VAL A 209 -8.02 -16.30 -3.96
C VAL A 209 -7.09 -17.40 -4.46
N LYS A 210 -7.66 -18.40 -5.15
CA LYS A 210 -6.89 -19.51 -5.73
C LYS A 210 -5.84 -19.01 -6.71
N THR A 211 -6.19 -18.14 -7.64
CA THR A 211 -5.28 -17.61 -8.67
C THR A 211 -4.10 -16.86 -8.04
N ILE A 212 -4.37 -16.01 -7.03
CA ILE A 212 -3.31 -15.28 -6.36
C ILE A 212 -2.36 -16.23 -5.61
N ARG A 213 -2.88 -17.24 -4.93
CA ARG A 213 -2.05 -18.27 -4.27
C ARG A 213 -1.16 -18.99 -5.27
N GLU A 214 -1.73 -19.46 -6.37
CA GLU A 214 -0.98 -20.14 -7.43
C GLU A 214 0.13 -19.26 -8.01
N LEU A 215 -0.14 -18.00 -8.28
CA LEU A 215 0.87 -17.05 -8.74
C LEU A 215 1.94 -16.78 -7.67
N ALA A 216 1.56 -16.61 -6.42
CA ALA A 216 2.48 -16.36 -5.31
C ALA A 216 3.39 -17.56 -5.02
N ASP A 217 2.91 -18.80 -5.24
CA ASP A 217 3.65 -20.03 -5.01
C ASP A 217 4.47 -20.52 -6.23
N THR A 218 4.23 -19.92 -7.39
CA THR A 218 4.93 -20.29 -8.64
C THR A 218 5.75 -19.13 -9.19
N LYS A 219 5.08 -18.15 -9.79
CA LYS A 219 5.70 -17.01 -10.48
C LYS A 219 6.39 -16.03 -9.52
N TYR A 220 5.76 -15.77 -8.37
CA TYR A 220 6.24 -14.86 -7.32
C TYR A 220 6.75 -15.61 -6.08
N LYS A 221 7.23 -16.82 -6.30
CA LYS A 221 7.81 -17.63 -5.23
C LYS A 221 9.14 -17.06 -4.79
N LEU A 222 9.34 -16.99 -3.47
CA LEU A 222 10.65 -16.74 -2.90
C LEU A 222 11.57 -17.92 -3.20
N THR A 223 12.48 -17.76 -4.16
CA THR A 223 13.46 -18.77 -4.52
C THR A 223 14.84 -18.34 -4.01
N CYS A 224 15.31 -19.02 -2.97
CA CYS A 224 16.68 -18.88 -2.53
C CYS A 224 17.57 -19.79 -3.37
N SER A 225 18.18 -19.27 -4.43
CA SER A 225 19.23 -19.97 -5.15
C SER A 225 20.48 -20.04 -4.28
N ARG A 226 20.82 -21.22 -3.78
CA ARG A 226 22.15 -21.49 -3.20
C ARG A 226 23.17 -21.31 -4.34
N ILE A 227 23.85 -20.18 -4.37
CA ILE A 227 25.07 -20.06 -5.16
C ILE A 227 26.11 -20.92 -4.46
N ILE A 228 26.22 -22.17 -4.88
CA ILE A 228 27.38 -23.00 -4.53
C ILE A 228 28.52 -22.38 -5.34
N THR A 229 29.24 -21.44 -4.74
CA THR A 229 30.57 -21.07 -5.22
C THR A 229 31.44 -22.29 -5.02
N SER A 230 31.54 -23.12 -6.07
CA SER A 230 32.58 -24.13 -6.14
C SER A 230 33.91 -23.40 -6.18
N SER A 231 34.54 -23.18 -5.03
CA SER A 231 35.95 -22.83 -4.98
C SER A 231 36.68 -24.02 -5.57
N ARG A 232 37.07 -23.94 -6.83
CA ARG A 232 38.11 -24.79 -7.40
C ARG A 232 39.33 -24.59 -6.54
N ARG A 233 39.63 -25.58 -5.71
CA ARG A 233 41.00 -25.76 -5.20
C ARG A 233 41.87 -26.20 -6.40
N SER A 234 42.72 -25.34 -6.84
CA SER A 234 43.89 -25.66 -7.61
C SER A 234 45.12 -25.64 -6.71
#